data_06dcf3c6328fefcbf53e02069624eee9
#
_entry.id   06dcf3c6328fefcbf53e02069624eee9
#
_cell.length_a   1.000
_cell.length_b   1.000
_cell.length_c   1.000
_cell.angle_alpha   90.00
_cell.angle_beta   90.00
_cell.angle_gamma   90.00
#
_symmetry.space_group_name_H-M   'P 1'
#
loop_
_entity.id
_entity.type
_entity.pdbx_description
1 polymer ?
#
loop_
_entity_poly.entity_id
_entity_poly.type
_entity_poly.pdbx_seq_one_letter_code
_entity_poly.pdbx_strand_id
1 'polypeptide(L)'
;MERNMERNLVFLISTPRAGSTMLMRILNATSSIVSRPEPHLMPALAHLGFWETVDKAPYDQLQAQNAMRDLVRHFPNQDDDYYAACRAYCDALYGKMFDITKPEGDDTVRYFLDKTPANALVLPFLMKVYPNAKYVFLTRHPGAIFASYANSFFDGDYQAAVDFNPILSRYIPAMAKELRTPSVPLLHVSYEQIVSNPEETLKRLTEFLEIPFEPEALEYKRANVAEGLGDPLGVQKHDRPVTSSMDKWVLELAADKRKFEIVAKQLAGVTPEDLDAWGTPKSTLWSSMETADPKQYKARKTEWSRYVLTRKVLIWLRRDIHNRFHGRL
;
A
#
# COMPACT_ATOMS: atom_id res chain seq x y z
N MET A 1 -28.98 -2.84 15.61
CA MET A 1 -28.67 -3.59 14.37
C MET A 1 -27.31 -3.12 13.94
N GLU A 2 -26.29 -3.96 13.94
CA GLU A 2 -24.96 -3.57 13.50
C GLU A 2 -25.02 -3.24 12.00
N ARG A 3 -24.35 -2.16 11.61
CA ARG A 3 -24.33 -1.68 10.22
C ARG A 3 -23.40 -2.60 9.43
N ASN A 4 -23.92 -3.23 8.37
CA ASN A 4 -23.07 -3.94 7.42
C ASN A 4 -22.32 -2.92 6.55
N MET A 5 -21.00 -2.81 6.75
CA MET A 5 -20.14 -1.86 6.04
C MET A 5 -19.63 -2.38 4.69
N GLU A 6 -19.79 -3.65 4.38
CA GLU A 6 -19.17 -4.29 3.22
C GLU A 6 -19.38 -3.55 1.90
N ARG A 7 -20.62 -3.10 1.64
CA ARG A 7 -20.97 -2.35 0.42
C ARG A 7 -20.59 -0.87 0.48
N ASN A 8 -20.14 -0.41 1.64
CA ASN A 8 -19.68 0.97 1.85
C ASN A 8 -18.16 1.06 2.03
N LEU A 9 -17.41 0.00 1.76
CA LEU A 9 -15.95 -0.02 1.86
C LEU A 9 -15.28 0.00 0.48
N VAL A 10 -14.26 0.83 0.39
CA VAL A 10 -13.28 0.82 -0.71
C VAL A 10 -11.91 0.52 -0.10
N PHE A 11 -11.26 -0.53 -0.57
CA PHE A 11 -9.88 -0.85 -0.22
C PHE A 11 -8.93 -0.39 -1.32
N LEU A 12 -8.06 0.57 -1.01
CA LEU A 12 -6.97 1.00 -1.88
C LEU A 12 -5.72 0.16 -1.57
N ILE A 13 -5.47 -0.81 -2.40
CA ILE A 13 -4.38 -1.79 -2.29
C ILE A 13 -3.15 -1.29 -3.05
N SER A 14 -2.03 -1.20 -2.36
CA SER A 14 -0.78 -0.74 -2.97
C SER A 14 0.44 -1.17 -2.17
N THR A 15 1.62 -1.07 -2.79
CA THR A 15 2.86 -1.03 -2.01
C THR A 15 2.99 0.31 -1.27
N PRO A 16 3.78 0.39 -0.19
CA PRO A 16 4.31 1.67 0.27
C PRO A 16 4.98 2.42 -0.89
N ARG A 17 4.80 3.74 -0.98
CA ARG A 17 5.41 4.64 -1.99
C ARG A 17 4.92 4.48 -3.43
N ALA A 18 3.85 3.73 -3.68
CA ALA A 18 3.21 3.68 -5.00
C ALA A 18 2.41 4.95 -5.37
N GLY A 19 2.25 5.91 -4.44
CA GLY A 19 1.43 7.11 -4.65
C GLY A 19 0.02 6.98 -4.06
N SER A 20 -0.22 5.99 -3.22
CA SER A 20 -1.54 5.73 -2.62
C SER A 20 -2.09 6.91 -1.80
N THR A 21 -1.24 7.69 -1.16
CA THR A 21 -1.69 8.91 -0.45
C THR A 21 -2.22 9.97 -1.42
N MET A 22 -1.62 10.12 -2.61
CA MET A 22 -2.13 11.01 -3.64
C MET A 22 -3.49 10.52 -4.14
N LEU A 23 -3.60 9.25 -4.50
CA LEU A 23 -4.87 8.68 -4.97
C LEU A 23 -5.96 8.73 -3.90
N MET A 24 -5.63 8.42 -2.64
CA MET A 24 -6.55 8.57 -1.51
C MET A 24 -7.07 10.02 -1.40
N ARG A 25 -6.23 11.02 -1.56
CA ARG A 25 -6.64 12.43 -1.50
C ARG A 25 -7.52 12.83 -2.67
N ILE A 26 -7.24 12.36 -3.88
CA ILE A 26 -8.09 12.57 -5.05
C ILE A 26 -9.48 11.97 -4.79
N LEU A 27 -9.56 10.73 -4.35
CA LEU A 27 -10.83 10.07 -4.06
C LEU A 27 -11.58 10.72 -2.88
N ASN A 28 -10.87 11.13 -1.82
CA ASN A 28 -11.47 11.83 -0.68
C ASN A 28 -11.90 13.28 -1.01
N ALA A 29 -11.46 13.83 -2.13
CA ALA A 29 -11.92 15.13 -2.63
C ALA A 29 -13.24 15.05 -3.40
N THR A 30 -13.72 13.85 -3.73
CA THR A 30 -15.06 13.64 -4.28
C THR A 30 -16.12 13.75 -3.17
N SER A 31 -17.34 14.11 -3.55
CA SER A 31 -18.48 14.20 -2.61
C SER A 31 -18.88 12.85 -1.99
N SER A 32 -18.49 11.74 -2.61
CA SER A 32 -18.99 10.39 -2.28
C SER A 32 -18.10 9.58 -1.37
N ILE A 33 -16.84 10.00 -1.13
CA ILE A 33 -15.84 9.20 -0.41
C ILE A 33 -15.25 9.98 0.75
N VAL A 34 -15.18 9.33 1.91
CA VAL A 34 -14.40 9.82 3.07
C VAL A 34 -13.32 8.80 3.43
N SER A 35 -12.20 9.29 3.95
CA SER A 35 -11.09 8.46 4.39
C SER A 35 -10.46 8.98 5.67
N ARG A 36 -9.79 8.08 6.39
CA ARG A 36 -8.90 8.41 7.51
C ARG A 36 -7.52 7.83 7.28
N PRO A 37 -6.50 8.33 7.99
CA PRO A 37 -5.18 7.72 7.97
C PRO A 37 -5.25 6.23 8.31
N GLU A 38 -4.33 5.48 7.76
CA GLU A 38 -4.18 4.02 7.74
C GLU A 38 -4.74 3.30 8.99
N PRO A 39 -5.92 2.66 8.95
CA PRO A 39 -6.53 2.02 10.13
C PRO A 39 -5.78 0.79 10.62
N HIS A 40 -5.06 0.07 9.73
CA HIS A 40 -4.37 -1.18 10.02
C HIS A 40 -5.23 -2.29 10.68
N LEU A 41 -6.55 -2.28 10.47
CA LEU A 41 -7.45 -3.27 11.07
C LEU A 41 -7.21 -4.67 10.51
N MET A 42 -7.16 -4.80 9.19
CA MET A 42 -7.08 -6.12 8.54
C MET A 42 -5.76 -6.84 8.81
N PRO A 43 -4.57 -6.20 8.72
CA PRO A 43 -3.32 -6.85 9.09
C PRO A 43 -3.29 -7.31 10.55
N ALA A 44 -3.79 -6.48 11.48
CA ALA A 44 -3.86 -6.85 12.89
C ALA A 44 -4.75 -8.07 13.10
N LEU A 45 -5.94 -8.06 12.50
CA LEU A 45 -6.91 -9.15 12.61
C LEU A 45 -6.41 -10.45 11.95
N ALA A 46 -5.76 -10.37 10.80
CA ALA A 46 -5.17 -11.52 10.11
C ALA A 46 -4.14 -12.25 10.98
N HIS A 47 -3.48 -11.54 11.90
CA HIS A 47 -2.46 -12.11 12.79
C HIS A 47 -2.98 -12.54 14.17
N LEU A 48 -4.30 -12.55 14.40
CA LEU A 48 -4.90 -12.96 15.69
C LEU A 48 -4.95 -14.49 15.93
N GLY A 49 -4.34 -15.29 15.07
CA GLY A 49 -4.13 -16.70 15.36
C GLY A 49 -4.72 -17.70 14.37
N PHE A 50 -5.53 -17.29 13.40
CA PHE A 50 -6.09 -18.20 12.39
C PHE A 50 -5.29 -18.17 11.07
N TRP A 51 -4.79 -17.01 10.68
CA TRP A 51 -4.09 -16.83 9.41
C TRP A 51 -2.65 -17.36 9.42
N GLU A 52 -2.25 -18.09 8.39
CA GLU A 52 -1.00 -18.87 8.34
C GLU A 52 0.29 -18.07 8.08
N THR A 53 0.23 -16.77 7.88
CA THR A 53 1.37 -15.97 7.42
C THR A 53 2.35 -15.54 8.52
N VAL A 54 2.24 -16.10 9.72
CA VAL A 54 3.18 -15.80 10.81
C VAL A 54 4.36 -16.76 10.77
N ASP A 55 5.38 -16.43 9.97
CA ASP A 55 6.56 -17.27 9.77
C ASP A 55 7.43 -17.45 11.04
N LYS A 56 7.37 -16.50 11.97
CA LYS A 56 8.24 -16.43 13.15
C LYS A 56 7.51 -15.80 14.33
N ALA A 57 6.49 -16.50 14.82
CA ALA A 57 5.80 -16.08 16.02
C ALA A 57 6.44 -16.66 17.28
N PRO A 58 6.34 -16.01 18.42
CA PRO A 58 6.57 -16.65 19.72
C PRO A 58 5.72 -17.92 19.88
N TYR A 59 6.19 -18.84 20.72
CA TYR A 59 5.47 -20.11 20.95
C TYR A 59 3.98 -19.93 21.27
N ASP A 60 3.66 -18.95 22.10
CA ASP A 60 2.27 -18.64 22.51
C ASP A 60 1.38 -18.25 21.32
N GLN A 61 1.94 -17.55 20.33
CA GLN A 61 1.22 -17.19 19.11
C GLN A 61 0.87 -18.42 18.27
N LEU A 62 1.77 -19.40 18.18
CA LEU A 62 1.53 -20.67 17.49
C LEU A 62 0.46 -21.50 18.20
N GLN A 63 0.46 -21.53 19.52
CA GLN A 63 -0.57 -22.18 20.32
C GLN A 63 -1.93 -21.53 20.13
N ALA A 64 -2.00 -20.20 20.16
CA ALA A 64 -3.24 -19.47 19.91
C ALA A 64 -3.79 -19.76 18.49
N GLN A 65 -2.91 -19.84 17.49
CA GLN A 65 -3.29 -20.18 16.13
C GLN A 65 -3.84 -21.61 16.03
N ASN A 66 -3.19 -22.59 16.66
CA ASN A 66 -3.65 -23.98 16.67
C ASN A 66 -4.98 -24.13 17.40
N ALA A 67 -5.14 -23.46 18.55
CA ALA A 67 -6.39 -23.48 19.30
C ALA A 67 -7.54 -22.83 18.52
N MET A 68 -7.30 -21.72 17.83
CA MET A 68 -8.30 -21.08 16.99
C MET A 68 -8.72 -21.99 15.82
N ARG A 69 -7.77 -22.63 15.14
CA ARG A 69 -8.07 -23.57 14.05
C ARG A 69 -8.91 -24.76 14.55
N ASP A 70 -8.57 -25.29 15.72
CA ASP A 70 -9.33 -26.36 16.32
C ASP A 70 -10.76 -25.93 16.65
N LEU A 71 -10.93 -24.75 17.26
CA LEU A 71 -12.25 -24.15 17.54
C LEU A 71 -13.08 -23.99 16.27
N VAL A 72 -12.50 -23.39 15.21
CA VAL A 72 -13.19 -23.09 13.94
C VAL A 72 -13.68 -24.36 13.24
N ARG A 73 -12.96 -25.48 13.35
CA ARG A 73 -13.41 -26.78 12.79
C ARG A 73 -14.74 -27.26 13.37
N HIS A 74 -15.13 -26.80 14.55
CA HIS A 74 -16.39 -27.16 15.21
C HIS A 74 -17.54 -26.21 14.89
N PHE A 75 -17.29 -25.12 14.17
CA PHE A 75 -18.37 -24.20 13.74
C PHE A 75 -19.21 -24.85 12.64
N PRO A 76 -20.52 -24.55 12.57
CA PRO A 76 -21.42 -25.09 11.55
C PRO A 76 -20.94 -24.86 10.12
N ASN A 77 -20.42 -23.65 9.81
CA ASN A 77 -19.90 -23.29 8.51
C ASN A 77 -18.38 -23.04 8.55
N GLN A 78 -17.69 -23.57 9.55
CA GLN A 78 -16.23 -23.54 9.69
C GLN A 78 -15.61 -22.14 9.42
N ASP A 79 -14.74 -22.03 8.43
CA ASP A 79 -14.02 -20.80 8.09
C ASP A 79 -14.97 -19.64 7.74
N ASP A 80 -16.14 -19.90 7.16
CA ASP A 80 -17.11 -18.85 6.79
C ASP A 80 -17.70 -18.18 8.03
N ASP A 81 -17.98 -18.93 9.10
CA ASP A 81 -18.39 -18.38 10.38
C ASP A 81 -17.30 -17.53 11.03
N TYR A 82 -16.03 -17.95 10.88
CA TYR A 82 -14.92 -17.17 11.37
C TYR A 82 -14.74 -15.85 10.60
N TYR A 83 -14.82 -15.90 9.25
CA TYR A 83 -14.78 -14.67 8.45
C TYR A 83 -15.96 -13.74 8.74
N ALA A 84 -17.14 -14.28 8.98
CA ALA A 84 -18.30 -13.49 9.38
C ALA A 84 -18.10 -12.79 10.74
N ALA A 85 -17.52 -13.48 11.73
CA ALA A 85 -17.16 -12.89 13.01
C ALA A 85 -16.09 -11.79 12.87
N CYS A 86 -15.05 -12.02 12.04
CA CYS A 86 -14.04 -11.03 11.72
C CYS A 86 -14.65 -9.79 11.05
N ARG A 87 -15.60 -9.98 10.13
CA ARG A 87 -16.34 -8.91 9.48
C ARG A 87 -17.15 -8.10 10.50
N ALA A 88 -17.90 -8.74 11.36
CA ALA A 88 -18.71 -8.06 12.39
C ALA A 88 -17.84 -7.18 13.29
N TYR A 89 -16.67 -7.68 13.72
CA TYR A 89 -15.70 -6.88 14.48
C TYR A 89 -15.22 -5.65 13.70
N CYS A 90 -14.83 -5.82 12.44
CA CYS A 90 -14.34 -4.72 11.61
C CYS A 90 -15.46 -3.73 11.26
N ASP A 91 -16.68 -4.21 10.96
CA ASP A 91 -17.84 -3.38 10.64
C ASP A 91 -18.19 -2.44 11.80
N ALA A 92 -18.09 -2.93 13.04
CA ALA A 92 -18.28 -2.09 14.22
C ALA A 92 -17.29 -0.94 14.31
N LEU A 93 -16.03 -1.14 13.90
CA LEU A 93 -14.99 -0.12 13.91
C LEU A 93 -15.07 0.80 12.66
N TYR A 94 -15.20 0.23 11.47
CA TYR A 94 -15.35 1.01 10.24
C TYR A 94 -16.60 1.88 10.26
N GLY A 95 -17.72 1.35 10.78
CA GLY A 95 -18.96 2.12 10.94
C GLY A 95 -18.75 3.36 11.81
N LYS A 96 -18.09 3.21 12.95
CA LYS A 96 -17.74 4.35 13.83
C LYS A 96 -16.81 5.34 13.12
N MET A 97 -15.78 4.85 12.42
CA MET A 97 -14.87 5.73 11.67
C MET A 97 -15.58 6.46 10.54
N PHE A 98 -16.49 5.80 9.84
CA PHE A 98 -17.31 6.41 8.81
C PHE A 98 -18.18 7.53 9.40
N ASP A 99 -18.91 7.24 10.47
CA ASP A 99 -19.83 8.20 11.09
C ASP A 99 -19.12 9.45 11.62
N ILE A 100 -17.94 9.32 12.24
CA ILE A 100 -17.18 10.48 12.73
C ILE A 100 -16.41 11.23 11.63
N THR A 101 -16.31 10.67 10.43
CA THR A 101 -15.59 11.29 9.30
C THR A 101 -16.57 11.91 8.30
N LYS A 102 -17.74 11.31 8.13
CA LYS A 102 -18.82 11.83 7.29
C LYS A 102 -19.31 13.15 7.88
N PRO A 103 -19.43 14.24 7.09
CA PRO A 103 -20.06 15.47 7.54
C PRO A 103 -21.50 15.22 7.99
N GLU A 104 -21.92 15.89 9.05
CA GLU A 104 -23.28 15.73 9.59
C GLU A 104 -24.33 16.15 8.53
N GLY A 105 -25.32 15.28 8.28
CA GLY A 105 -26.36 15.52 7.29
C GLY A 105 -25.96 15.37 5.82
N ASP A 106 -24.73 14.97 5.53
CA ASP A 106 -24.29 14.77 4.15
C ASP A 106 -24.59 13.33 3.67
N ASP A 107 -25.69 13.17 2.95
CA ASP A 107 -26.13 11.86 2.41
C ASP A 107 -25.49 11.52 1.06
N THR A 108 -24.61 12.36 0.52
CA THR A 108 -23.87 12.06 -0.72
C THR A 108 -22.72 11.10 -0.47
N VAL A 109 -22.17 11.08 0.74
CA VAL A 109 -21.07 10.19 1.14
C VAL A 109 -21.53 8.74 1.18
N ARG A 110 -20.97 7.92 0.28
CA ARG A 110 -21.31 6.49 0.13
C ARG A 110 -20.27 5.56 0.68
N TYR A 111 -18.99 5.93 0.61
CA TYR A 111 -17.88 5.02 0.92
C TYR A 111 -16.93 5.57 1.97
N PHE A 112 -16.44 4.64 2.79
CA PHE A 112 -15.24 4.80 3.59
C PHE A 112 -14.07 4.14 2.86
N LEU A 113 -13.00 4.87 2.60
CA LEU A 113 -11.80 4.37 1.94
C LEU A 113 -10.74 3.99 2.99
N ASP A 114 -10.38 2.70 3.03
CA ASP A 114 -9.19 2.22 3.73
C ASP A 114 -7.99 2.15 2.78
N LYS A 115 -6.99 2.99 3.05
CA LYS A 115 -5.69 2.97 2.38
C LYS A 115 -4.63 2.54 3.38
N THR A 116 -4.45 1.26 3.57
CA THR A 116 -3.41 0.65 4.39
C THR A 116 -2.52 -0.22 3.50
N PRO A 117 -1.26 0.18 3.19
CA PRO A 117 -0.39 -0.60 2.32
C PRO A 117 -0.21 -2.05 2.78
N ALA A 118 -0.16 -2.30 4.09
CA ALA A 118 -0.03 -3.65 4.64
C ALA A 118 -1.19 -4.60 4.27
N ASN A 119 -2.35 -4.08 3.87
CA ASN A 119 -3.47 -4.89 3.37
C ASN A 119 -3.06 -5.74 2.16
N ALA A 120 -2.11 -5.28 1.35
CA ALA A 120 -1.59 -6.03 0.20
C ALA A 120 -0.94 -7.37 0.60
N LEU A 121 -0.45 -7.51 1.82
CA LEU A 121 0.18 -8.74 2.30
C LEU A 121 -0.80 -9.75 2.89
N VAL A 122 -2.06 -9.37 3.07
CA VAL A 122 -3.12 -10.21 3.66
C VAL A 122 -4.35 -10.30 2.74
N LEU A 123 -4.17 -10.12 1.43
CA LEU A 123 -5.25 -10.10 0.43
C LEU A 123 -6.17 -11.32 0.49
N PRO A 124 -5.66 -12.57 0.56
CA PRO A 124 -6.55 -13.73 0.60
C PRO A 124 -7.46 -13.75 1.83
N PHE A 125 -7.00 -13.24 2.97
CA PHE A 125 -7.82 -13.07 4.17
C PHE A 125 -8.80 -11.90 4.00
N LEU A 126 -8.31 -10.74 3.58
CA LEU A 126 -9.12 -9.55 3.38
C LEU A 126 -10.30 -9.80 2.44
N MET A 127 -10.05 -10.45 1.30
CA MET A 127 -11.08 -10.74 0.29
C MET A 127 -12.08 -11.82 0.74
N LYS A 128 -11.72 -12.66 1.69
CA LYS A 128 -12.65 -13.59 2.35
C LYS A 128 -13.53 -12.87 3.37
N VAL A 129 -12.97 -11.92 4.10
CA VAL A 129 -13.74 -11.12 5.06
C VAL A 129 -14.70 -10.15 4.32
N TYR A 130 -14.25 -9.53 3.21
CA TYR A 130 -15.02 -8.53 2.46
C TYR A 130 -15.11 -8.85 0.95
N PRO A 131 -15.76 -9.96 0.55
CA PRO A 131 -15.82 -10.37 -0.85
C PRO A 131 -16.57 -9.40 -1.78
N ASN A 132 -17.47 -8.56 -1.26
CA ASN A 132 -18.29 -7.63 -2.02
C ASN A 132 -17.89 -6.15 -1.85
N ALA A 133 -16.78 -5.85 -1.18
CA ALA A 133 -16.24 -4.50 -1.14
C ALA A 133 -15.63 -4.11 -2.50
N LYS A 134 -15.40 -2.81 -2.70
CA LYS A 134 -14.70 -2.31 -3.90
C LYS A 134 -13.19 -2.33 -3.68
N TYR A 135 -12.45 -2.87 -4.65
CA TYR A 135 -11.00 -2.97 -4.58
C TYR A 135 -10.34 -2.15 -5.69
N VAL A 136 -9.50 -1.19 -5.34
CA VAL A 136 -8.68 -0.42 -6.26
C VAL A 136 -7.21 -0.79 -6.04
N PHE A 137 -6.58 -1.39 -7.04
CA PHE A 137 -5.17 -1.76 -7.01
C PHE A 137 -4.33 -0.68 -7.68
N LEU A 138 -3.39 -0.14 -6.95
CA LEU A 138 -2.46 0.87 -7.44
C LEU A 138 -1.06 0.30 -7.53
N THR A 139 -0.52 0.26 -8.76
CA THR A 139 0.86 -0.10 -9.02
C THR A 139 1.71 1.12 -9.39
N ARG A 140 3.00 0.94 -9.45
CA ARG A 140 3.98 1.92 -9.91
C ARG A 140 5.24 1.17 -10.34
N HIS A 141 6.09 1.80 -11.19
CA HIS A 141 7.37 1.23 -11.57
C HIS A 141 8.19 0.79 -10.34
N PRO A 142 8.67 -0.47 -10.26
CA PRO A 142 9.38 -1.00 -9.08
C PRO A 142 10.60 -0.18 -8.66
N GLY A 143 11.39 0.29 -9.62
CA GLY A 143 12.53 1.19 -9.38
C GLY A 143 12.12 2.50 -8.70
N ALA A 144 10.99 3.09 -9.13
CA ALA A 144 10.43 4.31 -8.54
C ALA A 144 9.93 4.09 -7.10
N ILE A 145 9.27 2.96 -6.86
CA ILE A 145 8.81 2.56 -5.51
C ILE A 145 10.01 2.47 -4.57
N PHE A 146 11.02 1.68 -4.95
CA PHE A 146 12.13 1.40 -4.05
C PHE A 146 13.02 2.61 -3.82
N ALA A 147 13.33 3.40 -4.87
CA ALA A 147 14.05 4.65 -4.73
C ALA A 147 13.32 5.62 -3.78
N SER A 148 12.00 5.77 -3.95
CA SER A 148 11.19 6.60 -3.06
C SER A 148 11.19 6.07 -1.62
N TYR A 149 11.14 4.75 -1.43
CA TYR A 149 11.16 4.11 -0.12
C TYR A 149 12.50 4.33 0.60
N ALA A 150 13.60 4.01 -0.05
CA ALA A 150 14.94 4.19 0.50
C ALA A 150 15.23 5.66 0.82
N ASN A 151 14.89 6.58 -0.09
CA ASN A 151 15.14 8.00 0.10
C ASN A 151 14.27 8.66 1.17
N SER A 152 13.03 8.18 1.38
CA SER A 152 12.11 8.78 2.35
C SER A 152 12.33 8.29 3.77
N PHE A 153 12.68 7.00 3.94
CA PHE A 153 12.74 6.37 5.27
C PHE A 153 14.15 5.99 5.72
N PHE A 154 15.11 5.93 4.79
CA PHE A 154 16.46 5.43 5.06
C PHE A 154 17.56 6.38 4.56
N ASP A 155 17.23 7.64 4.24
CA ASP A 155 18.17 8.67 3.77
C ASP A 155 19.03 8.22 2.56
N GLY A 156 18.44 7.40 1.68
CA GLY A 156 19.11 6.84 0.50
C GLY A 156 19.98 5.61 0.78
N ASP A 157 19.92 5.03 1.98
CA ASP A 157 20.56 3.75 2.28
C ASP A 157 19.67 2.59 1.82
N TYR A 158 19.92 2.14 0.58
CA TYR A 158 19.16 1.06 -0.06
C TYR A 158 19.33 -0.27 0.64
N GLN A 159 20.52 -0.55 1.21
CA GLN A 159 20.73 -1.80 1.94
C GLN A 159 19.93 -1.81 3.24
N ALA A 160 19.93 -0.70 3.99
CA ALA A 160 19.11 -0.59 5.18
C ALA A 160 17.62 -0.75 4.88
N ALA A 161 17.18 -0.22 3.75
CA ALA A 161 15.79 -0.33 3.31
C ALA A 161 15.39 -1.80 3.05
N VAL A 162 16.26 -2.59 2.38
CA VAL A 162 16.04 -4.03 2.15
C VAL A 162 16.05 -4.80 3.46
N ASP A 163 17.06 -4.57 4.31
CA ASP A 163 17.21 -5.28 5.58
C ASP A 163 16.01 -5.06 6.51
N PHE A 164 15.40 -3.88 6.42
CA PHE A 164 14.19 -3.57 7.19
C PHE A 164 12.94 -4.23 6.61
N ASN A 165 12.71 -4.07 5.30
CA ASN A 165 11.58 -4.69 4.61
C ASN A 165 11.85 -4.73 3.09
N PRO A 166 12.05 -5.90 2.50
CA PRO A 166 12.25 -6.07 1.05
C PRO A 166 10.91 -5.93 0.30
N ILE A 167 10.39 -4.70 0.24
CA ILE A 167 9.03 -4.42 -0.22
C ILE A 167 8.71 -4.91 -1.64
N LEU A 168 9.69 -4.93 -2.57
CA LEU A 168 9.42 -5.37 -3.93
C LEU A 168 9.16 -6.88 -4.00
N SER A 169 10.05 -7.68 -3.39
CA SER A 169 9.92 -9.14 -3.39
C SER A 169 8.74 -9.67 -2.58
N ARG A 170 8.20 -8.87 -1.66
CA ARG A 170 7.04 -9.25 -0.84
C ARG A 170 5.71 -8.80 -1.45
N TYR A 171 5.61 -7.53 -1.85
CA TYR A 171 4.34 -6.94 -2.28
C TYR A 171 4.00 -7.24 -3.73
N ILE A 172 5.00 -7.26 -4.64
CA ILE A 172 4.71 -7.50 -6.06
C ILE A 172 4.08 -8.88 -6.26
N PRO A 173 4.66 -10.01 -5.79
CA PRO A 173 4.02 -11.32 -5.98
C PRO A 173 2.64 -11.42 -5.31
N ALA A 174 2.47 -10.83 -4.11
CA ALA A 174 1.21 -10.87 -3.39
C ALA A 174 0.08 -10.17 -4.17
N MET A 175 0.35 -8.98 -4.72
CA MET A 175 -0.63 -8.24 -5.51
C MET A 175 -0.79 -8.81 -6.92
N ALA A 176 0.29 -9.21 -7.58
CA ALA A 176 0.28 -9.73 -8.94
C ALA A 176 -0.56 -11.03 -9.06
N LYS A 177 -0.59 -11.84 -8.02
CA LYS A 177 -1.45 -13.02 -7.96
C LYS A 177 -2.92 -12.66 -8.18
N GLU A 178 -3.41 -11.65 -7.47
CA GLU A 178 -4.80 -11.19 -7.61
C GLU A 178 -5.02 -10.41 -8.92
N LEU A 179 -4.01 -9.72 -9.43
CA LEU A 179 -4.11 -9.05 -10.74
C LEU A 179 -4.20 -10.03 -11.90
N ARG A 180 -3.54 -11.21 -11.81
CA ARG A 180 -3.64 -12.26 -12.83
C ARG A 180 -4.96 -13.04 -12.77
N THR A 181 -5.41 -13.34 -11.57
CA THR A 181 -6.58 -14.19 -11.34
C THR A 181 -7.40 -13.58 -10.20
N PRO A 182 -8.19 -12.53 -10.51
CA PRO A 182 -8.97 -11.84 -9.50
C PRO A 182 -9.95 -12.77 -8.80
N SER A 183 -9.90 -12.83 -7.47
CA SER A 183 -10.89 -13.55 -6.66
C SER A 183 -12.14 -12.73 -6.37
N VAL A 184 -12.05 -11.40 -6.56
CA VAL A 184 -13.13 -10.43 -6.41
C VAL A 184 -13.05 -9.38 -7.51
N PRO A 185 -14.13 -8.64 -7.82
CA PRO A 185 -14.07 -7.51 -8.74
C PRO A 185 -13.08 -6.44 -8.25
N LEU A 186 -12.12 -6.08 -9.10
CA LEU A 186 -11.13 -5.05 -8.80
C LEU A 186 -10.86 -4.15 -10.01
N LEU A 187 -10.42 -2.91 -9.75
CA LEU A 187 -9.89 -2.01 -10.75
C LEU A 187 -8.38 -1.83 -10.54
N HIS A 188 -7.62 -2.08 -11.59
CA HIS A 188 -6.17 -1.80 -11.61
C HIS A 188 -5.87 -0.47 -12.29
N VAL A 189 -5.11 0.37 -11.61
CA VAL A 189 -4.55 1.63 -12.12
C VAL A 189 -3.07 1.72 -11.75
N SER A 190 -2.28 2.44 -12.56
CA SER A 190 -0.89 2.73 -12.22
C SER A 190 -0.69 4.21 -11.86
N TYR A 191 0.34 4.48 -11.07
CA TYR A 191 0.78 5.85 -10.76
C TYR A 191 1.02 6.66 -12.02
N GLU A 192 1.66 6.03 -13.01
CA GLU A 192 2.00 6.62 -14.30
C GLU A 192 0.74 7.05 -15.05
N GLN A 193 -0.33 6.24 -15.04
CA GLN A 193 -1.64 6.60 -15.62
C GLN A 193 -2.25 7.81 -14.91
N ILE A 194 -2.23 7.83 -13.57
CA ILE A 194 -2.81 8.94 -12.79
C ILE A 194 -2.12 10.26 -13.11
N VAL A 195 -0.80 10.28 -13.28
CA VAL A 195 -0.06 11.53 -13.49
C VAL A 195 -0.01 11.94 -14.96
N SER A 196 -0.10 11.00 -15.91
CA SER A 196 -0.08 11.29 -17.35
C SER A 196 -1.46 11.57 -17.91
N ASN A 197 -2.51 10.87 -17.42
CA ASN A 197 -3.89 10.98 -17.90
C ASN A 197 -4.85 11.07 -16.68
N PRO A 198 -4.76 12.15 -15.87
CA PRO A 198 -5.46 12.23 -14.58
C PRO A 198 -6.99 12.17 -14.74
N GLU A 199 -7.57 12.90 -15.71
CA GLU A 199 -9.03 12.95 -15.90
C GLU A 199 -9.58 11.61 -16.35
N GLU A 200 -8.93 10.96 -17.34
CA GLU A 200 -9.33 9.64 -17.82
C GLU A 200 -9.25 8.60 -16.71
N THR A 201 -8.18 8.66 -15.93
CA THR A 201 -8.00 7.74 -14.78
C THR A 201 -9.06 7.97 -13.72
N LEU A 202 -9.37 9.22 -13.38
CA LEU A 202 -10.44 9.55 -12.45
C LEU A 202 -11.80 9.07 -12.97
N LYS A 203 -12.09 9.25 -14.26
CA LYS A 203 -13.34 8.77 -14.87
C LYS A 203 -13.50 7.26 -14.73
N ARG A 204 -12.46 6.48 -15.02
CA ARG A 204 -12.47 5.02 -14.83
C ARG A 204 -12.68 4.62 -13.36
N LEU A 205 -12.07 5.36 -12.44
CA LEU A 205 -12.24 5.14 -10.99
C LEU A 205 -13.68 5.40 -10.55
N THR A 206 -14.26 6.53 -10.96
CA THR A 206 -15.63 6.90 -10.59
C THR A 206 -16.67 5.98 -11.22
N GLU A 207 -16.47 5.52 -12.45
CA GLU A 207 -17.31 4.50 -13.11
C GLU A 207 -17.27 3.18 -12.34
N PHE A 208 -16.10 2.69 -11.96
CA PHE A 208 -15.94 1.45 -11.17
C PHE A 208 -16.57 1.57 -9.77
N LEU A 209 -16.44 2.72 -9.14
CA LEU A 209 -17.00 2.99 -7.81
C LEU A 209 -18.48 3.37 -7.87
N GLU A 210 -19.05 3.58 -9.06
CA GLU A 210 -20.45 3.98 -9.26
C GLU A 210 -20.78 5.31 -8.54
N ILE A 211 -19.87 6.28 -8.62
CA ILE A 211 -20.00 7.62 -8.05
C ILE A 211 -19.93 8.71 -9.13
N PRO A 212 -20.41 9.93 -8.88
CA PRO A 212 -20.30 11.03 -9.82
C PRO A 212 -18.85 11.32 -10.22
N PHE A 213 -18.64 11.68 -11.49
CA PHE A 213 -17.37 12.18 -11.97
C PHE A 213 -17.24 13.68 -11.61
N GLU A 214 -16.27 13.99 -10.79
CA GLU A 214 -15.98 15.33 -10.29
C GLU A 214 -14.52 15.69 -10.63
N PRO A 215 -14.25 16.31 -11.80
CA PRO A 215 -12.87 16.59 -12.23
C PRO A 215 -12.13 17.53 -11.28
N GLU A 216 -12.83 18.35 -10.51
CA GLU A 216 -12.26 19.24 -9.47
C GLU A 216 -11.55 18.45 -8.36
N ALA A 217 -11.87 17.19 -8.16
CA ALA A 217 -11.21 16.29 -7.19
C ALA A 217 -9.72 16.08 -7.51
N LEU A 218 -9.28 16.35 -8.74
CA LEU A 218 -7.86 16.34 -9.13
C LEU A 218 -7.06 17.47 -8.45
N GLU A 219 -7.72 18.51 -7.95
CA GLU A 219 -7.10 19.57 -7.14
C GLU A 219 -7.20 19.22 -5.63
N TYR A 220 -6.62 18.12 -5.26
CA TYR A 220 -6.77 17.45 -3.96
C TYR A 220 -6.19 18.20 -2.74
N LYS A 221 -5.50 19.32 -2.93
CA LYS A 221 -5.02 20.14 -1.80
C LYS A 221 -6.17 20.75 -1.00
N ARG A 222 -7.31 20.94 -1.65
CA ARG A 222 -8.52 21.50 -1.03
C ARG A 222 -9.22 20.51 -0.10
N ALA A 223 -8.92 19.22 -0.21
CA ALA A 223 -9.52 18.19 0.65
C ALA A 223 -8.93 18.24 2.05
N ASN A 224 -9.78 18.50 3.05
CA ASN A 224 -9.41 18.36 4.46
C ASN A 224 -9.20 16.86 4.76
N VAL A 225 -7.94 16.45 4.90
CA VAL A 225 -7.60 15.09 5.35
C VAL A 225 -7.24 15.17 6.84
N ALA A 226 -7.89 14.32 7.64
CA ALA A 226 -7.60 14.20 9.06
C ALA A 226 -6.11 13.90 9.31
N GLU A 227 -5.52 14.48 10.34
CA GLU A 227 -4.13 14.18 10.75
C GLU A 227 -4.00 12.73 11.19
N GLY A 228 -2.88 12.08 10.86
CA GLY A 228 -2.58 10.70 11.27
C GLY A 228 -1.41 10.07 10.50
N LEU A 229 -1.26 8.75 10.64
CA LEU A 229 -0.23 7.97 9.95
C LEU A 229 -0.44 8.04 8.43
N GLY A 230 0.50 8.64 7.71
CA GLY A 230 0.47 8.81 6.26
C GLY A 230 1.75 9.46 5.76
N ASP A 231 1.88 9.67 4.44
CA ASP A 231 3.09 10.28 3.85
C ASP A 231 3.16 11.79 4.12
N PRO A 232 4.00 12.27 5.06
CA PRO A 232 4.09 13.68 5.39
C PRO A 232 4.87 14.50 4.34
N LEU A 233 5.64 13.86 3.44
CA LEU A 233 6.67 14.54 2.67
C LEU A 233 6.33 14.79 1.18
N GLY A 234 5.58 13.89 0.53
CA GLY A 234 5.37 13.95 -0.92
C GLY A 234 4.19 14.81 -1.34
N VAL A 235 3.08 14.69 -0.64
CA VAL A 235 1.79 15.27 -1.05
C VAL A 235 1.63 16.73 -0.65
N GLN A 236 2.44 17.23 0.30
CA GLN A 236 2.44 18.65 0.69
C GLN A 236 3.01 19.57 -0.40
N LYS A 237 3.76 19.04 -1.38
CA LYS A 237 4.47 19.82 -2.39
C LYS A 237 3.65 20.13 -3.64
N HIS A 238 2.58 19.38 -3.89
CA HIS A 238 1.81 19.49 -5.13
C HIS A 238 0.31 19.50 -4.84
N ASP A 239 -0.40 20.33 -5.58
CA ASP A 239 -1.85 20.55 -5.42
C ASP A 239 -2.66 19.62 -6.35
N ARG A 240 -2.01 19.07 -7.37
CA ARG A 240 -2.57 18.16 -8.38
C ARG A 240 -1.53 17.12 -8.82
N PRO A 241 -1.93 16.04 -9.52
CA PRO A 241 -1.01 15.07 -10.09
C PRO A 241 0.03 15.74 -11.02
N VAL A 242 1.31 15.38 -10.86
CA VAL A 242 2.40 15.92 -11.68
C VAL A 242 3.36 14.81 -12.12
N THR A 243 3.87 14.91 -13.33
CA THR A 243 4.80 13.92 -13.92
C THR A 243 6.23 14.03 -13.40
N SER A 244 6.59 15.15 -12.78
CA SER A 244 7.97 15.47 -12.35
C SER A 244 8.63 14.46 -11.41
N SER A 245 7.87 13.51 -10.87
CA SER A 245 8.36 12.45 -9.98
C SER A 245 8.43 11.06 -10.63
N MET A 246 8.08 10.94 -11.93
CA MET A 246 8.07 9.65 -12.62
C MET A 246 9.47 9.07 -12.78
N ASP A 247 10.41 9.89 -13.29
CA ASP A 247 11.70 9.41 -13.80
C ASP A 247 12.90 9.73 -12.89
N LYS A 248 12.67 10.30 -11.70
CA LYS A 248 13.77 10.63 -10.75
C LYS A 248 14.61 9.42 -10.38
N TRP A 249 14.01 8.26 -10.26
CA TRP A 249 14.68 7.00 -9.94
C TRP A 249 15.63 6.53 -11.06
N VAL A 250 15.31 6.87 -12.32
CA VAL A 250 16.10 6.48 -13.51
C VAL A 250 17.51 7.02 -13.41
N LEU A 251 17.64 8.34 -13.21
CA LEU A 251 18.94 8.99 -13.06
C LEU A 251 19.70 8.49 -11.83
N GLU A 252 18.97 8.24 -10.72
CA GLU A 252 19.59 7.76 -9.48
C GLU A 252 20.17 6.35 -9.64
N LEU A 253 19.43 5.42 -10.23
CA LEU A 253 19.91 4.05 -10.43
C LEU A 253 20.96 3.96 -11.55
N ALA A 254 20.86 4.78 -12.60
CA ALA A 254 21.87 4.85 -13.66
C ALA A 254 23.20 5.39 -13.14
N ALA A 255 23.19 6.31 -12.17
CA ALA A 255 24.40 6.91 -11.60
C ALA A 255 25.05 6.05 -10.51
N ASP A 256 24.33 5.10 -9.91
CA ASP A 256 24.83 4.28 -8.79
C ASP A 256 24.53 2.79 -9.03
N LYS A 257 25.53 2.08 -9.55
CA LYS A 257 25.49 0.64 -9.86
C LYS A 257 25.08 -0.20 -8.64
N ARG A 258 25.54 0.16 -7.42
CA ARG A 258 25.24 -0.59 -6.21
C ARG A 258 23.75 -0.48 -5.87
N LYS A 259 23.16 0.71 -5.99
CA LYS A 259 21.72 0.92 -5.80
C LYS A 259 20.91 0.11 -6.81
N PHE A 260 21.32 0.13 -8.08
CA PHE A 260 20.69 -0.66 -9.13
C PHE A 260 20.73 -2.17 -8.80
N GLU A 261 21.90 -2.72 -8.43
CA GLU A 261 22.08 -4.12 -8.11
C GLU A 261 21.18 -4.57 -6.93
N ILE A 262 21.01 -3.70 -5.91
CA ILE A 262 20.12 -3.98 -4.78
C ILE A 262 18.67 -4.10 -5.25
N VAL A 263 18.20 -3.20 -6.10
CA VAL A 263 16.82 -3.25 -6.64
C VAL A 263 16.64 -4.47 -7.55
N ALA A 264 17.58 -4.69 -8.47
CA ALA A 264 17.55 -5.83 -9.38
C ALA A 264 17.54 -7.17 -8.64
N LYS A 265 18.29 -7.29 -7.55
CA LYS A 265 18.31 -8.49 -6.70
C LYS A 265 16.95 -8.79 -6.05
N GLN A 266 16.21 -7.76 -5.61
CA GLN A 266 14.86 -7.99 -5.09
C GLN A 266 13.89 -8.48 -6.16
N LEU A 267 14.06 -8.05 -7.41
CA LEU A 267 13.21 -8.42 -8.53
C LEU A 267 13.64 -9.75 -9.18
N ALA A 268 14.82 -10.27 -8.86
CA ALA A 268 15.29 -11.54 -9.39
C ALA A 268 14.39 -12.75 -9.01
N GLY A 269 13.68 -12.64 -7.88
CA GLY A 269 12.74 -13.64 -7.41
C GLY A 269 11.28 -13.41 -7.86
N VAL A 270 11.00 -12.30 -8.56
CA VAL A 270 9.67 -11.98 -9.10
C VAL A 270 9.56 -12.58 -10.50
N THR A 271 8.50 -13.33 -10.76
CA THR A 271 8.32 -13.99 -12.05
C THR A 271 8.01 -12.98 -13.16
N PRO A 272 8.33 -13.30 -14.44
CA PRO A 272 7.93 -12.46 -15.57
C PRO A 272 6.42 -12.20 -15.60
N GLU A 273 5.62 -13.21 -15.31
CA GLU A 273 4.16 -13.15 -15.27
C GLU A 273 3.66 -12.20 -14.17
N ASP A 274 4.37 -12.14 -13.04
CA ASP A 274 4.06 -11.17 -11.97
C ASP A 274 4.37 -9.74 -12.42
N LEU A 275 5.50 -9.52 -13.10
CA LEU A 275 5.87 -8.21 -13.61
C LEU A 275 4.94 -7.76 -14.75
N ASP A 276 4.49 -8.67 -15.60
CA ASP A 276 3.50 -8.38 -16.65
C ASP A 276 2.16 -7.96 -16.04
N ALA A 277 1.65 -8.72 -15.08
CA ALA A 277 0.43 -8.37 -14.36
C ALA A 277 0.56 -7.07 -13.56
N TRP A 278 1.74 -6.79 -13.06
CA TRP A 278 2.07 -5.53 -12.37
C TRP A 278 2.03 -4.31 -13.30
N GLY A 279 2.12 -4.51 -14.63
CA GLY A 279 2.17 -3.47 -15.64
C GLY A 279 3.57 -2.96 -15.96
N THR A 280 4.61 -3.71 -15.57
CA THR A 280 6.02 -3.41 -15.89
C THR A 280 6.72 -4.68 -16.37
N PRO A 281 6.55 -5.06 -17.65
CA PRO A 281 7.12 -6.27 -18.21
C PRO A 281 8.64 -6.35 -18.03
N LYS A 282 9.16 -7.56 -17.78
CA LYS A 282 10.59 -7.77 -17.58
C LYS A 282 11.44 -7.26 -18.75
N SER A 283 10.93 -7.35 -19.98
CA SER A 283 11.61 -6.89 -21.19
C SER A 283 11.79 -5.37 -21.26
N THR A 284 10.92 -4.60 -20.62
CA THR A 284 10.94 -3.12 -20.63
C THR A 284 11.29 -2.52 -19.26
N LEU A 285 11.50 -3.36 -18.25
CA LEU A 285 11.69 -2.94 -16.86
C LEU A 285 12.80 -1.88 -16.68
N TRP A 286 13.85 -1.96 -17.47
CA TRP A 286 14.99 -1.04 -17.37
C TRP A 286 15.20 -0.17 -18.61
N SER A 287 14.29 -0.18 -19.59
CA SER A 287 14.44 0.54 -20.86
C SER A 287 14.64 2.06 -20.67
N SER A 288 13.99 2.66 -19.68
CA SER A 288 14.18 4.09 -19.37
C SER A 288 15.61 4.43 -18.93
N MET A 289 16.39 3.45 -18.44
CA MET A 289 17.78 3.67 -18.02
C MET A 289 18.75 3.65 -19.21
N GLU A 290 18.40 3.02 -20.33
CA GLU A 290 19.28 2.92 -21.51
C GLU A 290 19.57 4.28 -22.13
N THR A 291 18.62 5.22 -22.03
CA THR A 291 18.76 6.59 -22.56
C THR A 291 19.15 7.63 -21.51
N ALA A 292 19.27 7.21 -20.26
CA ALA A 292 19.58 8.12 -19.15
C ALA A 292 21.04 8.58 -19.17
N ASP A 293 21.28 9.87 -18.98
CA ASP A 293 22.62 10.40 -18.74
C ASP A 293 22.90 10.45 -17.23
N PRO A 294 23.78 9.56 -16.70
CA PRO A 294 24.08 9.50 -15.26
C PRO A 294 24.68 10.80 -14.70
N LYS A 295 25.29 11.64 -15.55
CA LYS A 295 25.91 12.93 -15.17
C LYS A 295 24.86 13.95 -14.74
N GLN A 296 23.61 13.78 -15.13
CA GLN A 296 22.51 14.66 -14.74
C GLN A 296 22.02 14.38 -13.31
N TYR A 297 22.39 13.26 -12.72
CA TYR A 297 22.01 12.94 -11.34
C TYR A 297 22.71 13.89 -10.35
N LYS A 298 21.90 14.62 -9.59
CA LYS A 298 22.36 15.42 -8.47
C LYS A 298 22.05 14.69 -7.17
N ALA A 299 23.09 14.13 -6.56
CA ALA A 299 22.94 13.49 -5.26
C ALA A 299 22.34 14.47 -4.24
N ARG A 300 21.40 13.98 -3.46
CA ARG A 300 20.79 14.78 -2.38
C ARG A 300 21.88 15.13 -1.37
N LYS A 301 22.07 16.43 -1.10
CA LYS A 301 22.95 16.86 -0.01
C LYS A 301 22.34 16.41 1.32
N THR A 302 23.08 15.65 2.09
CA THR A 302 22.66 15.25 3.45
C THR A 302 22.78 16.49 4.34
N GLU A 303 21.65 17.03 4.78
CA GLU A 303 21.65 18.06 5.81
C GLU A 303 21.85 17.37 7.17
N TRP A 304 22.99 17.63 7.80
CA TRP A 304 23.32 17.10 9.10
C TRP A 304 22.60 17.90 10.19
N SER A 305 21.33 17.53 10.45
CA SER A 305 20.58 18.04 11.60
C SER A 305 20.62 17.03 12.75
N ARG A 306 20.30 17.48 13.98
CA ARG A 306 20.10 16.57 15.13
C ARG A 306 19.08 15.47 14.79
N TYR A 307 18.04 15.80 14.05
CA TYR A 307 17.00 14.86 13.61
C TYR A 307 17.58 13.77 12.70
N VAL A 308 18.39 14.13 11.70
CA VAL A 308 19.02 13.17 10.77
C VAL A 308 19.97 12.23 11.52
N LEU A 309 20.78 12.76 12.46
CA LEU A 309 21.66 11.95 13.31
C LEU A 309 20.87 10.97 14.17
N THR A 310 19.86 11.45 14.89
CA THR A 310 19.01 10.60 15.75
C THR A 310 18.31 9.51 14.90
N ARG A 311 17.83 9.87 13.72
CA ARG A 311 17.17 8.90 12.82
C ARG A 311 18.15 7.84 12.32
N LYS A 312 19.37 8.20 11.93
CA LYS A 312 20.41 7.23 11.54
C LYS A 312 20.77 6.27 12.68
N VAL A 313 20.89 6.79 13.89
CA VAL A 313 21.11 5.96 15.10
C VAL A 313 19.94 5.01 15.33
N LEU A 314 18.70 5.49 15.23
CA LEU A 314 17.52 4.64 15.40
C LEU A 314 17.40 3.56 14.29
N ILE A 315 17.74 3.90 13.04
CA ILE A 315 17.79 2.92 11.95
C ILE A 315 18.86 1.89 12.23
N TRP A 316 20.04 2.32 12.64
CA TRP A 316 21.15 1.42 13.00
C TRP A 316 20.81 0.51 14.19
N LEU A 317 20.19 1.03 15.25
CA LEU A 317 19.72 0.24 16.40
C LEU A 317 18.65 -0.78 16.00
N ARG A 318 17.72 -0.43 15.11
CA ARG A 318 16.72 -1.37 14.58
C ARG A 318 17.37 -2.47 13.73
N ARG A 319 18.38 -2.13 12.92
CA ARG A 319 19.18 -3.13 12.20
C ARG A 319 19.82 -4.13 13.16
N ASP A 320 20.46 -3.63 14.19
CA ASP A 320 21.15 -4.47 15.16
C ASP A 320 20.15 -5.35 15.96
N ILE A 321 19.02 -4.78 16.38
CA ILE A 321 17.94 -5.53 17.03
C ILE A 321 17.38 -6.59 16.07
N HIS A 322 17.08 -6.22 14.84
CA HIS A 322 16.53 -7.14 13.84
C HIS A 322 17.50 -8.30 13.55
N ASN A 323 18.78 -8.01 13.32
CA ASN A 323 19.79 -9.03 13.09
C ASN A 323 20.01 -9.94 14.32
N ARG A 324 19.95 -9.41 15.54
CA ARG A 324 20.06 -10.19 16.76
C ARG A 324 18.88 -11.12 16.98
N PHE A 325 17.66 -10.69 16.66
CA PHE A 325 16.48 -11.54 16.79
C PHE A 325 16.39 -12.59 15.66
N HIS A 326 16.74 -12.26 14.44
CA HIS A 326 16.74 -13.23 13.32
C HIS A 326 17.89 -14.22 13.36
N GLY A 327 18.98 -13.92 14.03
CA GLY A 327 20.13 -14.82 14.18
C GLY A 327 20.04 -15.78 15.38
N ARG A 328 18.98 -15.72 16.21
CA ARG A 328 18.84 -16.51 17.46
C ARG A 328 17.56 -17.34 17.53
N LEU A 329 16.73 -17.32 16.51
CA LEU A 329 15.59 -18.21 16.33
C LEU A 329 15.85 -19.13 15.14
#